data_19c351634186503683e5e7762cb0e0ad
#
_entry.id   19c351634186503683e5e7762cb0e0ad
#
_cell.length_a   1.000
_cell.length_b   1.000
_cell.length_c   1.000
_cell.angle_alpha   90.00
_cell.angle_beta   90.00
_cell.angle_gamma   90.00
#
_symmetry.space_group_name_H-M   'P 1'
#
loop_
_entity.id
_entity.type
_entity.pdbx_description
1 polymer ?
#
loop_
_entity_poly.entity_id
_entity_poly.type
_entity_poly.pdbx_seq_one_letter_code
_entity_poly.pdbx_strand_id
1 'polypeptide(L)'
;MMQKDSGQLTKLAIVGFGLIGQRHAEAIEVAPSVELAAIVEPESSTSRAAVDPSVAIFADITQMFENFKPDGVIIASPTTLHILHARQCVEAGVPALIEKPISDDLAAAQALTREAAQANVELLVGHHRRFNPIDQRAHGLIRSGEIGDVRAINTICWFYKPDYYFDNAPWRKQKGAGPVSVNLVHDVDLMRYFCGEVVAV
;
A
#
# COMPACT_ATOMS: atom_id res chain seq x y z
N MET A 1 20.46 -5.46 -9.24
CA MET A 1 19.85 -6.42 -8.30
C MET A 1 20.97 -6.97 -7.45
N MET A 2 21.17 -6.48 -6.22
CA MET A 2 22.14 -7.07 -5.29
C MET A 2 21.56 -8.39 -4.79
N GLN A 3 22.23 -9.51 -5.07
CA GLN A 3 21.94 -10.77 -4.40
C GLN A 3 22.22 -10.59 -2.91
N LYS A 4 21.17 -10.63 -2.07
CA LYS A 4 21.36 -10.78 -0.62
C LYS A 4 21.87 -12.19 -0.33
N ASP A 5 22.80 -12.29 0.62
CA ASP A 5 23.27 -13.56 1.18
C ASP A 5 22.07 -14.38 1.67
N SER A 6 22.08 -15.67 1.41
CA SER A 6 20.99 -16.62 1.64
C SER A 6 20.71 -16.91 3.13
N GLY A 7 20.59 -15.88 3.95
CA GLY A 7 20.30 -15.98 5.38
C GLY A 7 19.84 -14.69 6.03
N GLN A 8 19.91 -13.54 5.33
CA GLN A 8 19.53 -12.26 5.91
C GLN A 8 18.08 -11.90 5.56
N LEU A 9 17.23 -11.69 6.58
CA LEU A 9 15.86 -11.23 6.41
C LEU A 9 15.82 -9.84 5.76
N THR A 10 14.82 -9.60 4.95
CA THR A 10 14.53 -8.26 4.40
C THR A 10 13.90 -7.40 5.49
N LYS A 11 14.55 -6.31 5.83
CA LYS A 11 14.11 -5.38 6.88
C LYS A 11 13.09 -4.40 6.33
N LEU A 12 11.87 -4.49 6.82
CA LEU A 12 10.78 -3.60 6.43
C LEU A 12 10.47 -2.60 7.53
N ALA A 13 10.09 -1.39 7.10
CA ALA A 13 9.50 -0.39 7.99
C ALA A 13 8.04 -0.12 7.58
N ILE A 14 7.20 0.22 8.55
CA ILE A 14 5.80 0.63 8.31
C ILE A 14 5.65 2.10 8.72
N VAL A 15 5.11 2.92 7.81
CA VAL A 15 4.77 4.32 8.06
C VAL A 15 3.25 4.44 8.19
N GLY A 16 2.80 4.77 9.41
CA GLY A 16 1.40 4.73 9.80
C GLY A 16 1.00 3.38 10.40
N PHE A 17 0.76 3.34 11.71
CA PHE A 17 0.45 2.10 12.44
C PHE A 17 -1.02 2.02 12.88
N GLY A 18 -1.92 2.58 12.05
CA GLY A 18 -3.37 2.39 12.16
C GLY A 18 -3.80 0.96 11.81
N LEU A 19 -5.11 0.77 11.57
CA LEU A 19 -5.68 -0.56 11.25
C LEU A 19 -4.93 -1.29 10.13
N ILE A 20 -4.57 -0.59 9.06
CA ILE A 20 -3.91 -1.21 7.90
C ILE A 20 -2.43 -1.48 8.18
N GLY A 21 -1.73 -0.57 8.84
CA GLY A 21 -0.35 -0.80 9.26
C GLY A 21 -0.20 -2.03 10.17
N GLN A 22 -1.14 -2.23 11.11
CA GLN A 22 -1.19 -3.42 11.94
C GLN A 22 -1.42 -4.70 11.13
N ARG A 23 -2.29 -4.66 10.09
CA ARG A 23 -2.48 -5.80 9.18
C ARG A 23 -1.22 -6.15 8.38
N HIS A 24 -0.45 -5.14 7.98
CA HIS A 24 0.85 -5.39 7.35
C HIS A 24 1.84 -6.00 8.35
N ALA A 25 1.87 -5.54 9.60
CA ALA A 25 2.71 -6.14 10.64
C ALA A 25 2.37 -7.62 10.88
N GLU A 26 1.08 -7.97 11.02
CA GLU A 26 0.60 -9.34 11.11
C GLU A 26 1.05 -10.19 9.90
N ALA A 27 1.03 -9.63 8.70
CA ALA A 27 1.47 -10.33 7.49
C ALA A 27 3.00 -10.53 7.46
N ILE A 28 3.77 -9.56 7.94
CA ILE A 28 5.23 -9.66 8.08
C ILE A 28 5.59 -10.77 9.08
N GLU A 29 4.90 -10.84 10.21
CA GLU A 29 5.17 -11.81 11.28
C GLU A 29 5.11 -13.27 10.78
N VAL A 30 4.20 -13.56 9.84
CA VAL A 30 4.05 -14.92 9.29
C VAL A 30 4.90 -15.17 8.04
N ALA A 31 5.58 -14.17 7.51
CA ALA A 31 6.37 -14.27 6.29
C ALA A 31 7.83 -14.63 6.61
N PRO A 32 8.36 -15.77 6.11
CA PRO A 32 9.65 -16.31 6.57
C PRO A 32 10.89 -15.56 6.08
N SER A 33 10.73 -14.64 5.12
CA SER A 33 11.85 -13.95 4.45
C SER A 33 11.98 -12.46 4.79
N VAL A 34 11.10 -11.95 5.64
CA VAL A 34 11.04 -10.53 6.01
C VAL A 34 10.95 -10.37 7.51
N GLU A 35 11.35 -9.22 8.02
CA GLU A 35 11.17 -8.83 9.42
C GLU A 35 10.68 -7.38 9.52
N LEU A 36 9.84 -7.10 10.49
CA LEU A 36 9.46 -5.74 10.85
C LEU A 36 10.55 -5.14 11.72
N ALA A 37 11.30 -4.20 11.18
CA ALA A 37 12.43 -3.60 11.86
C ALA A 37 12.11 -2.21 12.45
N ALA A 38 11.18 -1.47 11.85
CA ALA A 38 10.80 -0.15 12.31
C ALA A 38 9.33 0.19 12.05
N ILE A 39 8.79 1.07 12.89
CA ILE A 39 7.47 1.70 12.73
C ILE A 39 7.65 3.21 12.83
N VAL A 40 6.98 3.95 11.95
CA VAL A 40 6.84 5.40 12.03
C VAL A 40 5.39 5.72 12.40
N GLU A 41 5.18 6.27 13.59
CA GLU A 41 3.85 6.64 14.10
C GLU A 41 3.96 7.83 15.05
N PRO A 42 3.36 8.99 14.73
CA PRO A 42 3.47 10.21 15.55
C PRO A 42 2.88 10.06 16.96
N GLU A 43 1.83 9.27 17.12
CA GLU A 43 1.17 9.05 18.40
C GLU A 43 1.66 7.75 19.07
N SER A 44 2.64 7.91 19.94
CA SER A 44 3.40 6.80 20.52
C SER A 44 2.67 5.94 21.56
N SER A 45 1.51 6.36 22.10
CA SER A 45 0.97 5.72 23.31
C SER A 45 0.15 4.45 23.05
N THR A 46 -0.53 4.35 21.91
CA THR A 46 -1.40 3.20 21.59
C THR A 46 -0.66 2.08 20.87
N SER A 47 0.37 2.44 20.12
CA SER A 47 1.10 1.50 19.25
C SER A 47 2.10 0.60 20.00
N ARG A 48 2.70 1.11 21.07
CA ARG A 48 3.78 0.38 21.79
C ARG A 48 3.35 -0.89 22.50
N ALA A 49 2.12 -0.96 22.96
CA ALA A 49 1.63 -2.13 23.70
C ALA A 49 1.40 -3.38 22.82
N ALA A 50 1.33 -3.20 21.49
CA ALA A 50 1.02 -4.26 20.53
C ALA A 50 2.21 -4.64 19.63
N VAL A 51 3.39 -4.09 19.88
CA VAL A 51 4.57 -4.27 19.02
C VAL A 51 5.70 -4.94 19.80
N ASP A 52 6.40 -5.87 19.15
CA ASP A 52 7.58 -6.50 19.70
C ASP A 52 8.59 -5.42 20.17
N PRO A 53 9.15 -5.54 21.39
CA PRO A 53 10.13 -4.57 21.92
C PRO A 53 11.38 -4.38 21.07
N SER A 54 11.70 -5.31 20.18
CA SER A 54 12.85 -5.22 19.26
C SER A 54 12.60 -4.27 18.09
N VAL A 55 11.34 -3.91 17.80
CA VAL A 55 10.97 -3.02 16.70
C VAL A 55 11.22 -1.57 17.10
N ALA A 56 12.02 -0.86 16.31
CA ALA A 56 12.28 0.58 16.54
C ALA A 56 11.04 1.42 16.20
N ILE A 57 10.72 2.41 17.03
CA ILE A 57 9.59 3.32 16.79
C ILE A 57 10.13 4.74 16.65
N PHE A 58 9.73 5.41 15.56
CA PHE A 58 10.10 6.76 15.22
C PHE A 58 8.86 7.66 15.12
N ALA A 59 8.99 8.93 15.46
CA ALA A 59 7.89 9.89 15.38
C ALA A 59 7.58 10.30 13.93
N ASP A 60 8.58 10.32 13.07
CA ASP A 60 8.45 10.67 11.66
C ASP A 60 9.47 9.90 10.79
N ILE A 61 9.23 9.91 9.48
CA ILE A 61 10.03 9.16 8.51
C ILE A 61 11.44 9.75 8.34
N THR A 62 11.63 11.04 8.55
CA THR A 62 12.93 11.70 8.47
C THR A 62 13.82 11.19 9.59
N GLN A 63 13.29 11.19 10.82
CA GLN A 63 13.98 10.63 11.98
C GLN A 63 14.34 9.16 11.76
N MET A 64 13.43 8.38 11.14
CA MET A 64 13.74 7.00 10.81
C MET A 64 14.95 6.90 9.87
N PHE A 65 14.96 7.65 8.75
CA PHE A 65 16.05 7.55 7.76
C PHE A 65 17.39 8.10 8.29
N GLU A 66 17.38 9.02 9.24
CA GLU A 66 18.60 9.50 9.92
C GLU A 66 19.25 8.43 10.79
N ASN A 67 18.46 7.52 11.37
CA ASN A 67 18.92 6.54 12.34
C ASN A 67 18.92 5.10 11.82
N PHE A 68 18.10 4.80 10.81
CA PHE A 68 17.90 3.46 10.30
C PHE A 68 17.48 3.49 8.82
N LYS A 69 18.12 2.68 8.00
CA LYS A 69 17.73 2.50 6.59
C LYS A 69 17.15 1.10 6.38
N PRO A 70 15.82 0.96 6.24
CA PRO A 70 15.20 -0.32 5.90
C PRO A 70 15.49 -0.72 4.45
N ASP A 71 15.28 -1.98 4.12
CA ASP A 71 15.33 -2.48 2.74
C ASP A 71 14.10 -2.11 1.92
N GLY A 72 12.98 -1.85 2.60
CA GLY A 72 11.74 -1.37 2.00
C GLY A 72 10.81 -0.74 3.02
N VAL A 73 9.89 0.10 2.55
CA VAL A 73 8.92 0.81 3.39
C VAL A 73 7.50 0.47 2.94
N ILE A 74 6.61 0.20 3.89
CA ILE A 74 5.17 0.08 3.66
C ILE A 74 4.52 1.38 4.16
N ILE A 75 3.91 2.13 3.26
CA ILE A 75 3.23 3.39 3.56
C ILE A 75 1.75 3.10 3.74
N ALA A 76 1.30 3.06 5.00
CA ALA A 76 -0.07 2.83 5.44
C ALA A 76 -0.64 4.03 6.24
N SER A 77 -0.04 5.20 6.07
CA SER A 77 -0.50 6.48 6.62
C SER A 77 -1.81 6.94 5.96
N PRO A 78 -2.46 8.02 6.41
CA PRO A 78 -3.58 8.61 5.68
C PRO A 78 -3.23 8.97 4.24
N THR A 79 -4.16 8.77 3.31
CA THR A 79 -3.97 8.97 1.85
C THR A 79 -3.34 10.32 1.49
N THR A 80 -3.72 11.38 2.22
CA THR A 80 -3.18 12.73 2.03
C THR A 80 -1.68 12.86 2.28
N LEU A 81 -1.08 11.89 2.98
CA LEU A 81 0.36 11.85 3.30
C LEU A 81 1.14 10.86 2.42
N HIS A 82 0.47 10.05 1.60
CA HIS A 82 1.14 9.03 0.78
C HIS A 82 2.24 9.61 -0.12
N ILE A 83 1.91 10.70 -0.84
CA ILE A 83 2.87 11.35 -1.76
C ILE A 83 4.08 11.90 -1.00
N LEU A 84 3.86 12.54 0.14
CA LEU A 84 4.94 13.08 0.96
C LEU A 84 5.90 11.96 1.42
N HIS A 85 5.36 10.93 2.03
CA HIS A 85 6.17 9.84 2.55
C HIS A 85 6.85 9.03 1.44
N ALA A 86 6.18 8.84 0.30
CA ALA A 86 6.77 8.15 -0.84
C ALA A 86 7.92 8.93 -1.48
N ARG A 87 7.86 10.27 -1.55
CA ARG A 87 8.98 11.11 -1.97
C ARG A 87 10.18 10.97 -1.05
N GLN A 88 9.96 10.96 0.27
CA GLN A 88 11.04 10.73 1.23
C GLN A 88 11.70 9.36 1.04
N CYS A 89 10.92 8.32 0.68
CA CYS A 89 11.48 7.03 0.32
C CYS A 89 12.29 7.10 -0.99
N VAL A 90 11.81 7.81 -2.01
CA VAL A 90 12.52 8.02 -3.28
C VAL A 90 13.83 8.77 -3.05
N GLU A 91 13.83 9.84 -2.26
CA GLU A 91 15.00 10.62 -1.89
C GLU A 91 16.03 9.78 -1.12
N ALA A 92 15.58 8.89 -0.25
CA ALA A 92 16.42 7.95 0.49
C ALA A 92 16.92 6.77 -0.36
N GLY A 93 16.40 6.60 -1.58
CA GLY A 93 16.70 5.46 -2.45
C GLY A 93 16.18 4.14 -1.89
N VAL A 94 15.02 4.15 -1.20
CA VAL A 94 14.40 2.99 -0.59
C VAL A 94 13.08 2.66 -1.30
N PRO A 95 12.89 1.44 -1.80
CA PRO A 95 11.64 1.04 -2.43
C PRO A 95 10.47 1.08 -1.45
N ALA A 96 9.26 1.38 -1.95
CA ALA A 96 8.09 1.47 -1.09
C ALA A 96 6.86 0.81 -1.69
N LEU A 97 6.08 0.15 -0.82
CA LEU A 97 4.70 -0.24 -1.06
C LEU A 97 3.78 0.84 -0.48
N ILE A 98 3.01 1.49 -1.33
CA ILE A 98 2.06 2.54 -0.94
C ILE A 98 0.67 1.93 -0.88
N GLU A 99 -0.05 2.11 0.22
CA GLU A 99 -1.45 1.73 0.29
C GLU A 99 -2.31 2.50 -0.73
N LYS A 100 -3.37 1.84 -1.14
CA LYS A 100 -4.33 2.43 -2.08
C LYS A 100 -5.30 3.42 -1.38
N PRO A 101 -5.75 4.44 -2.08
CA PRO A 101 -5.24 4.92 -3.36
C PRO A 101 -3.85 5.54 -3.20
N ILE A 102 -3.04 5.52 -4.25
CA ILE A 102 -1.69 6.12 -4.21
C ILE A 102 -1.73 7.60 -3.82
N SER A 103 -2.79 8.31 -4.24
CA SER A 103 -3.05 9.72 -3.96
C SER A 103 -4.52 10.06 -4.23
N ASP A 104 -4.98 11.16 -3.69
CA ASP A 104 -6.21 11.86 -4.07
C ASP A 104 -5.97 12.96 -5.13
N ASP A 105 -4.72 13.17 -5.55
CA ASP A 105 -4.29 14.11 -6.59
C ASP A 105 -3.55 13.37 -7.71
N LEU A 106 -4.16 13.37 -8.91
CA LEU A 106 -3.60 12.71 -10.09
C LEU A 106 -2.27 13.32 -10.53
N ALA A 107 -2.15 14.65 -10.49
CA ALA A 107 -0.92 15.32 -10.93
C ALA A 107 0.25 15.01 -9.98
N ALA A 108 -0.01 14.97 -8.68
CA ALA A 108 0.97 14.58 -7.68
C ALA A 108 1.40 13.12 -7.83
N ALA A 109 0.46 12.20 -8.10
CA ALA A 109 0.76 10.78 -8.36
C ALA A 109 1.63 10.60 -9.61
N GLN A 110 1.30 11.30 -10.70
CA GLN A 110 2.09 11.27 -11.93
C GLN A 110 3.50 11.86 -11.76
N ALA A 111 3.62 12.94 -10.96
CA ALA A 111 4.93 13.51 -10.64
C ALA A 111 5.78 12.52 -9.85
N LEU A 112 5.23 11.93 -8.79
CA LEU A 112 5.90 10.92 -7.98
C LEU A 112 6.39 9.72 -8.82
N THR A 113 5.56 9.24 -9.75
CA THR A 113 5.93 8.13 -10.63
C THR A 113 7.14 8.48 -11.51
N ARG A 114 7.21 9.72 -12.03
CA ARG A 114 8.37 10.19 -12.80
C ARG A 114 9.62 10.35 -11.92
N GLU A 115 9.46 10.93 -10.74
CA GLU A 115 10.55 11.11 -9.76
C GLU A 115 11.16 9.76 -9.37
N ALA A 116 10.33 8.77 -9.06
CA ALA A 116 10.77 7.42 -8.70
C ALA A 116 11.50 6.73 -9.87
N ALA A 117 10.99 6.86 -11.10
CA ALA A 117 11.65 6.31 -12.30
C ALA A 117 13.02 6.94 -12.54
N GLN A 118 13.15 8.27 -12.39
CA GLN A 118 14.42 8.98 -12.52
C GLN A 118 15.43 8.59 -11.44
N ALA A 119 14.96 8.35 -10.21
CA ALA A 119 15.80 7.89 -9.11
C ALA A 119 16.10 6.39 -9.15
N ASN A 120 15.48 5.63 -10.08
CA ASN A 120 15.53 4.16 -10.14
C ASN A 120 15.10 3.51 -8.82
N VAL A 121 14.05 4.07 -8.18
CA VAL A 121 13.41 3.54 -6.97
C VAL A 121 12.09 2.90 -7.33
N GLU A 122 11.88 1.67 -6.88
CA GLU A 122 10.65 0.93 -7.15
C GLU A 122 9.53 1.36 -6.20
N LEU A 123 8.38 1.73 -6.76
CA LEU A 123 7.15 1.99 -6.02
C LEU A 123 6.08 1.00 -6.44
N LEU A 124 5.48 0.35 -5.45
CA LEU A 124 4.36 -0.56 -5.61
C LEU A 124 3.09 0.05 -5.00
N VAL A 125 1.94 -0.32 -5.52
CA VAL A 125 0.64 0.10 -4.93
C VAL A 125 -0.09 -1.12 -4.39
N GLY A 126 -0.66 -1.00 -3.19
CA GLY A 126 -1.29 -2.08 -2.42
C GLY A 126 -2.61 -2.60 -2.99
N HIS A 127 -2.64 -3.01 -4.26
CA HIS A 127 -3.79 -3.66 -4.89
C HIS A 127 -3.82 -5.15 -4.55
N HIS A 128 -4.10 -5.48 -3.29
CA HIS A 128 -4.01 -6.81 -2.73
C HIS A 128 -4.92 -7.85 -3.41
N ARG A 129 -6.04 -7.44 -4.03
CA ARG A 129 -6.96 -8.38 -4.72
C ARG A 129 -6.29 -9.11 -5.88
N ARG A 130 -5.31 -8.52 -6.56
CA ARG A 130 -4.52 -9.19 -7.60
C ARG A 130 -3.77 -10.44 -7.12
N PHE A 131 -3.58 -10.55 -5.79
CA PHE A 131 -2.91 -11.68 -5.15
C PHE A 131 -3.89 -12.68 -4.52
N ASN A 132 -5.21 -12.44 -4.64
CA ASN A 132 -6.22 -13.39 -4.21
C ASN A 132 -6.23 -14.59 -5.18
N PRO A 133 -6.14 -15.84 -4.69
CA PRO A 133 -6.11 -17.03 -5.56
C PRO A 133 -7.32 -17.17 -6.51
N ILE A 134 -8.50 -16.69 -6.08
CA ILE A 134 -9.71 -16.71 -6.91
C ILE A 134 -9.56 -15.73 -8.08
N ASP A 135 -9.12 -14.51 -7.80
CA ASP A 135 -8.90 -13.47 -8.82
C ASP A 135 -7.78 -13.88 -9.78
N GLN A 136 -6.70 -14.49 -9.28
CA GLN A 136 -5.63 -15.05 -10.11
C GLN A 136 -6.13 -16.17 -11.01
N ARG A 137 -6.97 -17.06 -10.50
CA ARG A 137 -7.57 -18.13 -11.31
C ARG A 137 -8.48 -17.56 -12.40
N ALA A 138 -9.33 -16.60 -12.06
CA ALA A 138 -10.19 -15.92 -13.03
C ALA A 138 -9.37 -15.22 -14.12
N HIS A 139 -8.32 -14.49 -13.75
CA HIS A 139 -7.40 -13.87 -14.69
C HIS A 139 -6.73 -14.90 -15.61
N GLY A 140 -6.30 -16.06 -15.06
CA GLY A 140 -5.74 -17.16 -15.85
C GLY A 140 -6.70 -17.71 -16.90
N LEU A 141 -7.98 -17.92 -16.55
CA LEU A 141 -9.02 -18.38 -17.46
C LEU A 141 -9.29 -17.39 -18.61
N ILE A 142 -9.29 -16.08 -18.28
CA ILE A 142 -9.44 -15.02 -19.28
C ILE A 142 -8.22 -15.01 -20.22
N ARG A 143 -7.03 -15.03 -19.66
CA ARG A 143 -5.77 -14.94 -20.44
C ARG A 143 -5.52 -16.15 -21.33
N SER A 144 -5.95 -17.32 -20.92
CA SER A 144 -5.85 -18.56 -21.74
C SER A 144 -6.89 -18.64 -22.87
N GLY A 145 -7.89 -17.75 -22.86
CA GLY A 145 -9.02 -17.82 -23.80
C GLY A 145 -10.04 -18.92 -23.50
N GLU A 146 -9.92 -19.63 -22.36
CA GLU A 146 -10.79 -20.72 -21.98
C GLU A 146 -12.27 -20.32 -21.88
N ILE A 147 -12.53 -19.06 -21.48
CA ILE A 147 -13.89 -18.50 -21.43
C ILE A 147 -14.25 -17.63 -22.64
N GLY A 148 -13.40 -17.61 -23.67
CA GLY A 148 -13.55 -16.75 -24.85
C GLY A 148 -13.24 -15.29 -24.56
N ASP A 149 -13.62 -14.40 -25.49
CA ASP A 149 -13.38 -12.96 -25.36
C ASP A 149 -14.33 -12.33 -24.36
N VAL A 150 -13.79 -11.54 -23.45
CA VAL A 150 -14.60 -10.70 -22.54
C VAL A 150 -15.25 -9.58 -23.35
N ARG A 151 -16.58 -9.55 -23.41
CA ARG A 151 -17.37 -8.57 -24.16
C ARG A 151 -17.88 -7.43 -23.30
N ALA A 152 -18.10 -7.68 -22.02
CA ALA A 152 -18.54 -6.69 -21.05
C ALA A 152 -18.14 -7.13 -19.65
N ILE A 153 -17.93 -6.14 -18.78
CA ILE A 153 -17.72 -6.36 -17.36
C ILE A 153 -18.62 -5.39 -16.60
N ASN A 154 -19.23 -5.87 -15.54
CA ASN A 154 -20.01 -5.06 -14.61
C ASN A 154 -19.50 -5.33 -13.20
N THR A 155 -19.24 -4.28 -12.44
CA THR A 155 -18.85 -4.39 -11.05
C THR A 155 -19.82 -3.63 -10.16
N ILE A 156 -20.12 -4.18 -8.98
CA ILE A 156 -21.04 -3.62 -8.01
C ILE A 156 -20.32 -3.54 -6.67
N CYS A 157 -20.24 -2.34 -6.13
CA CYS A 157 -19.57 -2.07 -4.87
C CYS A 157 -20.56 -1.48 -3.86
N TRP A 158 -21.21 -2.33 -3.08
CA TRP A 158 -22.18 -1.94 -2.07
C TRP A 158 -21.67 -2.32 -0.68
N PHE A 159 -21.34 -1.31 0.13
CA PHE A 159 -20.91 -1.50 1.50
C PHE A 159 -21.74 -0.67 2.47
N TYR A 160 -22.29 -1.30 3.48
CA TYR A 160 -22.78 -0.60 4.64
C TYR A 160 -21.60 -0.15 5.52
N LYS A 161 -21.58 1.13 5.87
CA LYS A 161 -20.62 1.72 6.81
C LYS A 161 -21.40 2.27 7.99
N PRO A 162 -21.31 1.67 9.18
CA PRO A 162 -21.97 2.18 10.37
C PRO A 162 -21.35 3.50 10.84
N ASP A 163 -22.08 4.27 11.65
CA ASP A 163 -21.62 5.61 12.07
C ASP A 163 -20.27 5.57 12.78
N TYR A 164 -20.03 4.57 13.63
CA TYR A 164 -18.74 4.43 14.32
C TYR A 164 -17.55 4.28 13.38
N TYR A 165 -17.75 3.78 12.15
CA TYR A 165 -16.69 3.73 11.14
C TYR A 165 -16.14 5.11 10.80
N PHE A 166 -17.02 6.10 10.76
CA PHE A 166 -16.66 7.50 10.49
C PHE A 166 -16.17 8.22 11.76
N ASP A 167 -16.74 7.89 12.91
CA ASP A 167 -16.39 8.52 14.17
C ASP A 167 -15.01 8.12 14.66
N ASN A 168 -14.61 6.86 14.45
CA ASN A 168 -13.28 6.36 14.79
C ASN A 168 -12.16 6.89 13.88
N ALA A 169 -12.50 7.52 12.75
CA ALA A 169 -11.52 8.08 11.84
C ALA A 169 -12.13 9.28 11.09
N PRO A 170 -12.11 10.49 11.69
CA PRO A 170 -12.77 11.69 11.15
C PRO A 170 -12.35 12.07 9.73
N TRP A 171 -11.13 11.73 9.30
CA TRP A 171 -10.65 11.94 7.93
C TRP A 171 -11.54 11.24 6.88
N ARG A 172 -12.25 10.18 7.25
CA ARG A 172 -13.18 9.46 6.36
C ARG A 172 -14.42 10.27 5.97
N LYS A 173 -14.68 11.38 6.68
CA LYS A 173 -15.74 12.36 6.35
C LYS A 173 -15.24 13.47 5.42
N GLN A 174 -13.94 13.51 5.12
CA GLN A 174 -13.35 14.59 4.32
C GLN A 174 -13.42 14.29 2.82
N LYS A 175 -13.21 15.34 2.00
CA LYS A 175 -13.09 15.22 0.55
C LYS A 175 -11.96 14.24 0.19
N GLY A 176 -12.19 13.36 -0.79
CA GLY A 176 -11.24 12.33 -1.20
C GLY A 176 -11.40 10.99 -0.50
N ALA A 177 -12.08 10.93 0.67
CA ALA A 177 -12.31 9.69 1.43
C ALA A 177 -13.64 8.98 1.06
N GLY A 178 -14.26 9.34 -0.05
CA GLY A 178 -15.51 8.73 -0.50
C GLY A 178 -15.37 7.25 -0.91
N PRO A 179 -16.49 6.52 -1.02
CA PRO A 179 -16.49 5.09 -1.31
C PRO A 179 -15.86 4.74 -2.67
N VAL A 180 -15.88 5.65 -3.63
CA VAL A 180 -15.22 5.45 -4.93
C VAL A 180 -13.70 5.33 -4.74
N SER A 181 -13.08 6.28 -4.04
CA SER A 181 -11.63 6.31 -3.84
C SER A 181 -11.16 5.22 -2.86
N VAL A 182 -11.95 4.91 -1.83
CA VAL A 182 -11.50 4.02 -0.74
C VAL A 182 -11.89 2.56 -1.00
N ASN A 183 -13.02 2.29 -1.65
CA ASN A 183 -13.55 0.95 -1.85
C ASN A 183 -13.57 0.54 -3.32
N LEU A 184 -14.25 1.31 -4.20
CA LEU A 184 -14.40 0.98 -5.61
C LEU A 184 -13.08 0.96 -6.38
N VAL A 185 -12.04 1.63 -5.88
CA VAL A 185 -10.69 1.57 -6.45
C VAL A 185 -10.17 0.13 -6.62
N HIS A 186 -10.55 -0.79 -5.74
CA HIS A 186 -10.23 -2.20 -5.87
C HIS A 186 -10.92 -2.87 -7.05
N ASP A 187 -12.17 -2.49 -7.31
CA ASP A 187 -12.96 -3.06 -8.40
C ASP A 187 -12.52 -2.47 -9.74
N VAL A 188 -12.17 -1.19 -9.78
CA VAL A 188 -11.53 -0.55 -10.95
C VAL A 188 -10.20 -1.22 -11.27
N ASP A 189 -9.38 -1.52 -10.27
CA ASP A 189 -8.12 -2.22 -10.45
C ASP A 189 -8.32 -3.65 -10.97
N LEU A 190 -9.30 -4.40 -10.45
CA LEU A 190 -9.64 -5.73 -10.96
C LEU A 190 -10.17 -5.70 -12.40
N MET A 191 -10.98 -4.70 -12.79
CA MET A 191 -11.38 -4.53 -14.19
C MET A 191 -10.17 -4.38 -15.12
N ARG A 192 -9.18 -3.56 -14.72
CA ARG A 192 -7.92 -3.42 -15.46
C ARG A 192 -7.11 -4.72 -15.47
N TYR A 193 -7.08 -5.43 -14.37
CA TYR A 193 -6.38 -6.71 -14.26
C TYR A 193 -6.97 -7.78 -15.18
N PHE A 194 -8.28 -7.86 -15.27
CA PHE A 194 -8.98 -8.84 -16.10
C PHE A 194 -9.06 -8.47 -17.58
N CYS A 195 -9.30 -7.20 -17.89
CA CYS A 195 -9.65 -6.76 -19.24
C CYS A 195 -8.58 -5.90 -19.92
N GLY A 196 -7.53 -5.50 -19.19
CA GLY A 196 -6.50 -4.59 -19.70
C GLY A 196 -6.80 -3.12 -19.39
N GLU A 197 -5.98 -2.24 -19.97
CA GLU A 197 -6.04 -0.81 -19.68
C GLU A 197 -7.28 -0.15 -20.29
N VAL A 198 -7.81 0.86 -19.58
CA VAL A 198 -8.91 1.70 -20.05
C VAL A 198 -8.40 2.60 -21.17
N VAL A 199 -9.01 2.53 -22.35
CA VAL A 199 -8.61 3.29 -23.54
C VAL A 199 -9.48 4.51 -23.79
N ALA A 200 -10.67 4.55 -23.24
CA ALA A 200 -11.59 5.70 -23.31
C ALA A 200 -12.60 5.66 -22.16
N VAL A 201 -13.10 6.84 -21.75
CA VAL A 201 -14.21 7.08 -20.81
C VAL A 201 -15.11 8.15 -21.35
#